data_01533f635d7cc9695c06058157e0661e
#
_entry.id   01533f635d7cc9695c06058157e0661e
#
_cell.length_a   1.000
_cell.length_b   1.000
_cell.length_c   1.000
_cell.angle_alpha   90.00
_cell.angle_beta   90.00
_cell.angle_gamma   90.00
#
_symmetry.space_group_name_H-M   'P 1'
#
loop_
_entity.id
_entity.type
_entity.pdbx_description
1 polymer ?
#
loop_
_entity_poly.entity_id
_entity_poly.type
_entity_poly.pdbx_seq_one_letter_code
_entity_poly.pdbx_strand_id
1 'polypeptide(L)'
;MNSKRIGRRTVALQTPPSVLSFANIGGRMEGQGPLAKYFDELCDDSFFGEKTWEKAEATMQRRVLRRALEQAGLKPGDVDYVLAGDLLNQCIGSSFGLRELGIPFFGLYGACSTMGEALALASLLIDGGFAETVAAQASSHFCTAERQYRMPVPYGSQRSPTAQWTATAAGCTLLSAQGPGPYITHVTCGKIVDQGITDPNNMGAAMAPAAYDTLRAYFADTHTGPADYDAIFTGDLGELGHEIVMDLFRQDSVDMTRNYEDCGMLLYDRDRQDMHAGGSGCGCSAAVFNGYLLTGLKQGRWRRILFAPTGALLSPTSSFQGESIPGICHLVCVSTER
;
A
#
# COMPACT_ATOMS: atom_id res chain seq x y z
N MET A 1 -22.94 21.95 11.55
CA MET A 1 -21.64 21.29 11.42
C MET A 1 -21.21 21.42 9.97
N ASN A 2 -20.01 21.93 9.71
CA ASN A 2 -19.50 21.95 8.36
C ASN A 2 -19.24 20.50 7.91
N SER A 3 -19.60 20.17 6.67
CA SER A 3 -19.33 18.84 6.11
C SER A 3 -17.82 18.62 6.05
N LYS A 4 -17.32 17.50 6.56
CA LYS A 4 -15.94 17.06 6.37
C LYS A 4 -15.69 16.60 4.92
N ARG A 5 -16.77 16.24 4.23
CA ARG A 5 -16.71 15.83 2.84
C ARG A 5 -16.57 17.06 1.96
N ILE A 6 -15.51 17.10 1.19
CA ILE A 6 -15.26 18.08 0.14
C ILE A 6 -15.43 17.40 -1.21
N GLY A 7 -16.12 18.05 -2.13
CA GLY A 7 -16.43 17.43 -3.42
C GLY A 7 -17.22 16.13 -3.30
N ARG A 8 -16.92 15.18 -4.19
CA ARG A 8 -17.72 13.97 -4.37
C ARG A 8 -17.21 12.76 -3.56
N ARG A 9 -15.89 12.59 -3.41
CA ARG A 9 -15.27 11.39 -2.83
C ARG A 9 -14.22 11.67 -1.77
N THR A 10 -13.80 12.91 -1.64
CA THR A 10 -12.72 13.31 -0.73
C THR A 10 -13.27 13.81 0.59
N VAL A 11 -12.59 13.43 1.67
CA VAL A 11 -12.84 13.91 3.02
C VAL A 11 -11.61 14.71 3.47
N ALA A 12 -11.83 15.97 3.86
CA ALA A 12 -10.84 16.76 4.58
C ALA A 12 -11.02 16.49 6.08
N LEU A 13 -10.01 15.93 6.72
CA LEU A 13 -10.06 15.55 8.12
C LEU A 13 -9.99 16.81 9.01
N GLN A 14 -10.90 16.96 9.96
CA GLN A 14 -10.91 18.09 10.89
C GLN A 14 -9.97 17.87 12.07
N THR A 15 -9.73 16.60 12.40
CA THR A 15 -8.74 16.16 13.38
C THR A 15 -7.75 15.22 12.67
N PRO A 16 -6.84 15.76 11.83
CA PRO A 16 -5.92 14.94 11.07
C PRO A 16 -5.06 14.06 11.99
N PRO A 17 -5.14 12.74 11.88
CA PRO A 17 -4.35 11.85 12.72
C PRO A 17 -2.86 12.02 12.46
N SER A 18 -2.09 11.96 13.53
CA SER A 18 -0.62 11.96 13.51
C SER A 18 -0.09 10.55 13.26
N VAL A 19 0.92 10.42 12.43
CA VAL A 19 1.76 9.23 12.36
C VAL A 19 2.65 9.18 13.60
N LEU A 20 2.25 8.41 14.58
CA LEU A 20 2.96 8.28 15.86
C LEU A 20 4.27 7.50 15.69
N SER A 21 4.18 6.33 15.06
CA SER A 21 5.31 5.51 14.67
C SER A 21 5.00 4.70 13.41
N PHE A 22 6.05 4.10 12.84
CA PHE A 22 5.91 3.21 11.70
C PHE A 22 7.07 2.23 11.66
N ALA A 23 6.83 1.05 11.10
CA ALA A 23 7.85 0.03 10.90
C ALA A 23 7.63 -0.71 9.59
N ASN A 24 8.70 -1.30 9.07
CA ASN A 24 8.64 -2.19 7.92
C ASN A 24 9.61 -3.36 8.05
N ILE A 25 9.26 -4.45 7.40
CA ILE A 25 10.06 -5.68 7.34
C ILE A 25 10.13 -6.12 5.88
N GLY A 26 11.28 -6.60 5.45
CA GLY A 26 11.48 -7.12 4.10
C GLY A 26 12.23 -8.45 4.07
N GLY A 27 12.09 -9.16 2.97
CA GLY A 27 12.84 -10.36 2.67
C GLY A 27 14.18 -10.07 1.99
N ARG A 28 14.82 -11.15 1.53
CA ARG A 28 16.14 -11.09 0.89
C ARG A 28 16.17 -10.19 -0.35
N MET A 29 15.16 -10.28 -1.22
CA MET A 29 15.15 -9.51 -2.46
C MET A 29 14.97 -8.02 -2.21
N GLU A 30 14.15 -7.66 -1.24
CA GLU A 30 13.94 -6.29 -0.76
C GLU A 30 15.23 -5.72 -0.16
N GLY A 31 15.99 -6.56 0.56
CA GLY A 31 17.30 -6.22 1.13
C GLY A 31 18.42 -6.00 0.11
N GLN A 32 18.23 -6.43 -1.14
CA GLN A 32 19.16 -6.19 -2.25
C GLN A 32 18.77 -4.99 -3.12
N GLY A 33 17.60 -4.41 -2.87
CA GLY A 33 17.08 -3.28 -3.62
C GLY A 33 17.63 -1.92 -3.15
N PRO A 34 17.36 -0.85 -3.92
CA PRO A 34 17.87 0.49 -3.62
C PRO A 34 17.35 1.07 -2.30
N LEU A 35 16.22 0.55 -1.80
CA LEU A 35 15.61 0.99 -0.55
C LEU A 35 16.00 0.16 0.68
N ALA A 36 16.94 -0.78 0.58
CA ALA A 36 17.36 -1.69 1.65
C ALA A 36 17.65 -0.97 2.99
N LYS A 37 18.29 0.19 2.94
CA LYS A 37 18.64 1.01 4.12
C LYS A 37 17.45 1.62 4.87
N TYR A 38 16.26 1.56 4.30
CA TYR A 38 15.02 2.07 4.89
C TYR A 38 14.17 0.98 5.55
N PHE A 39 14.66 -0.26 5.61
CA PHE A 39 13.99 -1.33 6.33
C PHE A 39 14.45 -1.38 7.79
N ASP A 40 13.49 -1.55 8.70
CA ASP A 40 13.77 -1.76 10.14
C ASP A 40 14.28 -3.18 10.40
N GLU A 41 13.81 -4.16 9.61
CA GLU A 41 14.23 -5.56 9.66
C GLU A 41 14.30 -6.16 8.26
N LEU A 42 15.37 -6.88 7.98
CA LEU A 42 15.55 -7.67 6.77
C LEU A 42 15.84 -9.13 7.14
N CYS A 43 15.19 -10.07 6.47
CA CYS A 43 15.35 -11.49 6.71
C CYS A 43 15.71 -12.24 5.42
N ASP A 44 16.88 -12.89 5.40
CA ASP A 44 17.31 -13.67 4.22
C ASP A 44 16.57 -15.01 4.08
N ASP A 45 15.99 -15.51 5.18
CA ASP A 45 15.17 -16.73 5.19
C ASP A 45 13.75 -16.41 4.76
N SER A 46 13.34 -16.92 3.59
CA SER A 46 11.97 -16.76 3.08
C SER A 46 10.89 -17.39 3.95
N PHE A 47 11.26 -18.25 4.88
CA PHE A 47 10.36 -18.84 5.87
C PHE A 47 10.27 -18.03 7.16
N PHE A 48 11.10 -17.03 7.38
CA PHE A 48 11.14 -16.25 8.62
C PHE A 48 11.21 -17.11 9.89
N GLY A 49 11.90 -18.26 9.80
CA GLY A 49 12.02 -19.25 10.87
C GLY A 49 10.80 -20.16 11.03
N GLU A 50 9.81 -20.07 10.15
CA GLU A 50 8.56 -20.86 10.19
C GLU A 50 8.66 -22.11 9.28
N LYS A 51 7.64 -22.96 9.31
CA LYS A 51 7.58 -24.19 8.50
C LYS A 51 6.84 -24.05 7.18
N THR A 52 6.06 -22.98 7.01
CA THR A 52 5.28 -22.71 5.79
C THR A 52 5.31 -21.22 5.49
N TRP A 53 5.11 -20.86 4.23
CA TRP A 53 5.13 -19.45 3.80
C TRP A 53 3.97 -18.64 4.36
N GLU A 54 2.79 -19.24 4.58
CA GLU A 54 1.66 -18.55 5.22
C GLU A 54 1.97 -18.22 6.68
N LYS A 55 2.67 -19.10 7.39
CA LYS A 55 3.14 -18.81 8.75
C LYS A 55 4.24 -17.75 8.73
N ALA A 56 5.12 -17.75 7.72
CA ALA A 56 6.11 -16.71 7.52
C ALA A 56 5.45 -15.34 7.37
N GLU A 57 4.44 -15.24 6.50
CA GLU A 57 3.68 -14.00 6.31
C GLU A 57 2.95 -13.57 7.60
N ALA A 58 2.31 -14.49 8.31
CA ALA A 58 1.70 -14.23 9.61
C ALA A 58 2.73 -13.74 10.65
N THR A 59 3.95 -14.28 10.61
CA THR A 59 5.04 -13.83 11.48
C THR A 59 5.53 -12.43 11.11
N MET A 60 5.62 -12.09 9.82
CA MET A 60 5.93 -10.73 9.36
C MET A 60 4.88 -9.73 9.87
N GLN A 61 3.59 -10.03 9.74
CA GLN A 61 2.47 -9.22 10.26
C GLN A 61 2.62 -8.93 11.75
N ARG A 62 2.90 -9.95 12.54
CA ARG A 62 3.08 -9.83 13.99
C ARG A 62 4.33 -9.02 14.35
N ARG A 63 5.45 -9.27 13.67
CA ARG A 63 6.73 -8.59 13.96
C ARG A 63 6.64 -7.10 13.63
N VAL A 64 6.06 -6.73 12.48
CA VAL A 64 6.00 -5.33 12.06
C VAL A 64 5.13 -4.50 13.01
N LEU A 65 3.99 -5.05 13.49
CA LEU A 65 3.16 -4.37 14.48
C LEU A 65 3.89 -4.21 15.82
N ARG A 66 4.53 -5.28 16.31
CA ARG A 66 5.33 -5.19 17.54
C ARG A 66 6.43 -4.15 17.43
N ARG A 67 7.12 -4.10 16.30
CA ARG A 67 8.17 -3.10 16.06
C ARG A 67 7.64 -1.68 16.09
N ALA A 68 6.49 -1.42 15.45
CA ALA A 68 5.84 -0.11 15.48
C ALA A 68 5.41 0.27 16.91
N LEU A 69 4.85 -0.67 17.68
CA LEU A 69 4.50 -0.47 19.08
C LEU A 69 5.72 -0.14 19.95
N GLU A 70 6.80 -0.89 19.81
CA GLU A 70 8.07 -0.65 20.51
C GLU A 70 8.61 0.75 20.25
N GLN A 71 8.62 1.19 18.99
CA GLN A 71 9.07 2.54 18.60
C GLN A 71 8.19 3.66 19.20
N ALA A 72 6.91 3.38 19.41
CA ALA A 72 5.98 4.32 20.06
C ALA A 72 6.01 4.24 21.59
N GLY A 73 6.66 3.23 22.18
CA GLY A 73 6.57 2.97 23.61
C GLY A 73 5.21 2.46 24.07
N LEU A 74 4.42 1.87 23.16
CA LEU A 74 3.06 1.38 23.39
C LEU A 74 3.04 -0.14 23.56
N LYS A 75 1.95 -0.62 24.17
CA LYS A 75 1.59 -2.04 24.27
C LYS A 75 0.38 -2.33 23.40
N PRO A 76 0.11 -3.62 23.06
CA PRO A 76 -1.09 -3.98 22.30
C PRO A 76 -2.41 -3.43 22.89
N GLY A 77 -2.53 -3.37 24.21
CA GLY A 77 -3.72 -2.83 24.89
C GLY A 77 -3.91 -1.31 24.77
N ASP A 78 -2.93 -0.58 24.26
CA ASP A 78 -3.01 0.87 24.03
C ASP A 78 -3.53 1.20 22.62
N VAL A 79 -3.84 0.17 21.82
CA VAL A 79 -4.34 0.30 20.43
C VAL A 79 -5.81 -0.10 20.40
N ASP A 80 -6.68 0.81 19.96
CA ASP A 80 -8.13 0.58 19.89
C ASP A 80 -8.50 -0.43 18.82
N TYR A 81 -7.88 -0.31 17.64
CA TYR A 81 -8.13 -1.18 16.48
C TYR A 81 -6.85 -1.45 15.70
N VAL A 82 -6.77 -2.65 15.12
CA VAL A 82 -5.84 -2.95 14.04
C VAL A 82 -6.63 -3.23 12.75
N LEU A 83 -6.31 -2.47 11.71
CA LEU A 83 -6.84 -2.62 10.37
C LEU A 83 -5.73 -3.24 9.53
N ALA A 84 -5.89 -4.50 9.14
CA ALA A 84 -4.83 -5.22 8.46
C ALA A 84 -5.35 -6.11 7.34
N GLY A 85 -4.53 -6.30 6.32
CA GLY A 85 -4.81 -7.22 5.25
C GLY A 85 -3.56 -7.76 4.58
N ASP A 86 -3.80 -8.73 3.72
CA ASP A 86 -2.81 -9.43 2.93
C ASP A 86 -3.46 -9.94 1.62
N LEU A 87 -2.72 -10.65 0.79
CA LEU A 87 -3.22 -11.16 -0.48
C LEU A 87 -3.88 -12.54 -0.38
N LEU A 88 -3.78 -13.20 0.77
CA LEU A 88 -4.29 -14.56 0.94
C LEU A 88 -5.80 -14.59 1.13
N ASN A 89 -6.42 -15.71 0.74
CA ASN A 89 -7.83 -15.93 0.96
C ASN A 89 -8.18 -15.74 2.44
N GLN A 90 -9.26 -15.00 2.69
CA GLN A 90 -9.78 -14.65 4.01
C GLN A 90 -8.78 -13.95 4.94
N CYS A 91 -7.78 -13.27 4.38
CA CYS A 91 -6.75 -12.53 5.13
C CYS A 91 -6.08 -13.39 6.21
N ILE A 92 -5.69 -14.63 5.86
CA ILE A 92 -5.14 -15.56 6.85
C ILE A 92 -3.75 -15.14 7.35
N GLY A 93 -2.96 -14.41 6.55
CA GLY A 93 -1.69 -13.82 6.99
C GLY A 93 -1.91 -12.87 8.17
N SER A 94 -2.86 -11.96 8.02
CA SER A 94 -3.19 -10.94 9.03
C SER A 94 -3.90 -11.54 10.24
N SER A 95 -4.99 -12.26 10.03
CA SER A 95 -5.82 -12.77 11.13
C SER A 95 -5.06 -13.76 12.02
N PHE A 96 -4.28 -14.68 11.44
CA PHE A 96 -3.48 -15.63 12.20
C PHE A 96 -2.22 -14.99 12.80
N GLY A 97 -1.65 -13.99 12.15
CA GLY A 97 -0.48 -13.26 12.66
C GLY A 97 -0.81 -12.42 13.89
N LEU A 98 -2.01 -11.84 13.93
CA LEU A 98 -2.38 -10.85 14.94
C LEU A 98 -3.25 -11.38 16.08
N ARG A 99 -3.81 -12.59 15.95
CA ARG A 99 -4.76 -13.17 16.91
C ARG A 99 -4.29 -13.20 18.37
N GLU A 100 -2.98 -13.31 18.61
CA GLU A 100 -2.41 -13.42 19.96
C GLU A 100 -2.22 -12.05 20.63
N LEU A 101 -2.38 -10.94 19.89
CA LEU A 101 -2.16 -9.60 20.42
C LEU A 101 -3.36 -9.03 21.17
N GLY A 102 -4.55 -9.63 21.00
CA GLY A 102 -5.76 -9.25 21.73
C GLY A 102 -6.31 -7.86 21.35
N ILE A 103 -5.90 -7.30 20.19
CA ILE A 103 -6.38 -6.02 19.69
C ILE A 103 -7.65 -6.26 18.84
N PRO A 104 -8.73 -5.46 18.96
CA PRO A 104 -9.86 -5.51 18.05
C PRO A 104 -9.42 -5.37 16.60
N PHE A 105 -9.90 -6.27 15.72
CA PHE A 105 -9.34 -6.49 14.38
C PHE A 105 -10.36 -6.28 13.28
N PHE A 106 -9.99 -5.51 12.27
CA PHE A 106 -10.66 -5.43 10.97
C PHE A 106 -9.77 -6.04 9.89
N GLY A 107 -10.23 -7.15 9.30
CA GLY A 107 -9.60 -7.75 8.13
C GLY A 107 -10.02 -7.00 6.86
N LEU A 108 -9.05 -6.48 6.11
CA LEU A 108 -9.26 -5.70 4.90
C LEU A 108 -8.78 -6.44 3.67
N TYR A 109 -9.49 -6.27 2.56
CA TYR A 109 -9.08 -6.80 1.28
C TYR A 109 -9.32 -5.82 0.13
N GLY A 110 -8.34 -4.97 -0.12
CA GLY A 110 -8.25 -4.11 -1.29
C GLY A 110 -7.19 -4.59 -2.30
N ALA A 111 -6.85 -5.88 -2.30
CA ALA A 111 -5.71 -6.44 -3.01
C ALA A 111 -4.44 -5.62 -2.66
N CYS A 112 -3.63 -5.20 -3.66
CA CYS A 112 -2.42 -4.43 -3.42
C CYS A 112 -2.69 -3.02 -2.83
N SER A 113 -3.92 -2.48 -2.90
CA SER A 113 -4.30 -1.19 -2.33
C SER A 113 -4.57 -1.21 -0.81
N THR A 114 -4.50 -2.38 -0.18
CA THR A 114 -4.89 -2.60 1.23
C THR A 114 -4.21 -1.62 2.20
N MET A 115 -2.95 -1.24 1.97
CA MET A 115 -2.30 -0.25 2.84
C MET A 115 -2.99 1.11 2.78
N GLY A 116 -3.39 1.57 1.59
CA GLY A 116 -4.15 2.82 1.43
C GLY A 116 -5.56 2.73 2.02
N GLU A 117 -6.23 1.59 1.87
CA GLU A 117 -7.52 1.31 2.49
C GLU A 117 -7.41 1.37 4.02
N ALA A 118 -6.42 0.70 4.60
CA ALA A 118 -6.18 0.69 6.04
C ALA A 118 -5.89 2.09 6.60
N LEU A 119 -5.03 2.87 5.94
CA LEU A 119 -4.73 4.25 6.33
C LEU A 119 -5.97 5.15 6.24
N ALA A 120 -6.75 5.00 5.17
CA ALA A 120 -7.96 5.77 4.96
C ALA A 120 -9.00 5.49 6.06
N LEU A 121 -9.30 4.22 6.32
CA LEU A 121 -10.27 3.82 7.34
C LEU A 121 -9.81 4.18 8.76
N ALA A 122 -8.54 3.94 9.09
CA ALA A 122 -7.95 4.33 10.37
C ALA A 122 -8.09 5.84 10.61
N SER A 123 -7.81 6.65 9.58
CA SER A 123 -7.93 8.10 9.66
C SER A 123 -9.37 8.56 9.87
N LEU A 124 -10.33 7.92 9.18
CA LEU A 124 -11.75 8.22 9.35
C LEU A 124 -12.27 7.84 10.75
N LEU A 125 -11.80 6.72 11.32
CA LEU A 125 -12.16 6.29 12.67
C LEU A 125 -11.65 7.29 13.73
N ILE A 126 -10.41 7.75 13.60
CA ILE A 126 -9.82 8.73 14.51
C ILE A 126 -10.52 10.09 14.37
N ASP A 127 -10.67 10.59 13.14
CA ASP A 127 -11.34 11.89 12.89
C ASP A 127 -12.83 11.86 13.26
N GLY A 128 -13.45 10.66 13.24
CA GLY A 128 -14.81 10.44 13.71
C GLY A 128 -14.95 10.38 15.23
N GLY A 129 -13.86 10.31 15.98
CA GLY A 129 -13.85 10.15 17.44
C GLY A 129 -14.20 8.73 17.90
N PHE A 130 -14.06 7.73 17.04
CA PHE A 130 -14.31 6.31 17.35
C PHE A 130 -13.06 5.58 17.85
N ALA A 131 -11.89 6.21 17.75
CA ALA A 131 -10.62 5.68 18.23
C ALA A 131 -9.63 6.81 18.52
N GLU A 132 -8.70 6.57 19.43
CA GLU A 132 -7.57 7.44 19.70
C GLU A 132 -6.29 6.95 19.03
N THR A 133 -6.08 5.63 19.01
CA THR A 133 -4.89 5.00 18.41
C THR A 133 -5.28 3.80 17.56
N VAL A 134 -4.87 3.80 16.31
CA VAL A 134 -5.19 2.75 15.33
C VAL A 134 -3.93 2.31 14.59
N ALA A 135 -3.74 1.00 14.46
CA ALA A 135 -2.72 0.42 13.61
C ALA A 135 -3.28 0.15 12.20
N ALA A 136 -2.62 0.66 11.18
CA ALA A 136 -2.88 0.36 9.78
C ALA A 136 -1.71 -0.42 9.19
N GLN A 137 -1.95 -1.62 8.67
CA GLN A 137 -0.86 -2.44 8.14
C GLN A 137 -1.27 -3.34 6.98
N ALA A 138 -0.28 -3.73 6.19
CA ALA A 138 -0.45 -4.71 5.11
C ALA A 138 0.84 -5.51 4.92
N SER A 139 0.69 -6.73 4.40
CA SER A 139 1.80 -7.60 4.01
C SER A 139 1.53 -8.32 2.71
N SER A 140 2.59 -8.74 2.06
CA SER A 140 2.55 -9.77 1.03
C SER A 140 3.80 -10.64 1.13
N HIS A 141 3.72 -11.87 0.58
CA HIS A 141 4.83 -12.78 0.50
C HIS A 141 4.86 -13.41 -0.88
N PHE A 142 6.01 -13.36 -1.57
CA PHE A 142 6.15 -13.88 -2.92
C PHE A 142 5.58 -15.29 -3.11
N CYS A 143 6.05 -16.25 -2.29
CA CYS A 143 5.67 -17.64 -2.49
C CYS A 143 4.19 -17.92 -2.22
N THR A 144 3.56 -17.24 -1.25
CA THR A 144 2.13 -17.40 -0.98
C THR A 144 1.28 -16.84 -2.11
N ALA A 145 1.64 -15.65 -2.60
CA ALA A 145 0.93 -15.00 -3.70
C ALA A 145 1.09 -15.78 -5.02
N GLU A 146 2.30 -16.22 -5.37
CA GLU A 146 2.52 -17.04 -6.56
C GLU A 146 1.69 -18.32 -6.50
N ARG A 147 1.70 -19.02 -5.36
CA ARG A 147 0.92 -20.24 -5.19
C ARG A 147 -0.58 -19.99 -5.31
N GLN A 148 -1.09 -18.90 -4.78
CA GLN A 148 -2.52 -18.62 -4.79
C GLN A 148 -3.02 -18.14 -6.16
N TYR A 149 -2.28 -17.27 -6.84
CA TYR A 149 -2.77 -16.56 -8.02
C TYR A 149 -2.23 -17.08 -9.34
N ARG A 150 -1.08 -17.77 -9.35
CA ARG A 150 -0.36 -18.18 -10.56
C ARG A 150 -0.10 -19.69 -10.65
N MET A 151 -0.67 -20.49 -9.78
CA MET A 151 -0.56 -21.95 -9.88
C MET A 151 -1.61 -22.54 -10.83
N PRO A 152 -1.25 -23.56 -11.65
CA PRO A 152 0.09 -24.10 -11.78
C PRO A 152 1.03 -23.11 -12.47
N VAL A 153 2.21 -22.90 -11.91
CA VAL A 153 3.24 -22.09 -12.55
C VAL A 153 3.75 -22.84 -13.76
N PRO A 154 3.73 -22.28 -14.98
CA PRO A 154 4.25 -22.94 -16.17
C PRO A 154 5.72 -23.30 -16.00
N TYR A 155 6.05 -24.56 -16.09
CA TYR A 155 7.42 -25.03 -15.92
C TYR A 155 8.33 -24.48 -17.02
N GLY A 156 9.45 -23.85 -16.61
CA GLY A 156 10.42 -23.28 -17.52
C GLY A 156 9.95 -22.01 -18.26
N SER A 157 8.80 -21.45 -17.92
CA SER A 157 8.34 -20.20 -18.52
C SER A 157 9.18 -19.02 -18.06
N GLN A 158 9.52 -18.15 -18.99
CA GLN A 158 10.01 -16.81 -18.66
C GLN A 158 8.84 -15.94 -18.25
N ARG A 159 9.08 -15.04 -17.28
CA ARG A 159 8.10 -14.01 -16.94
C ARG A 159 8.00 -13.00 -18.10
N SER A 160 6.80 -12.53 -18.39
CA SER A 160 6.61 -11.50 -19.42
C SER A 160 7.31 -10.19 -19.01
N PRO A 161 7.64 -9.30 -19.95
CA PRO A 161 8.19 -7.98 -19.63
C PRO A 161 7.26 -7.14 -18.74
N THR A 162 5.95 -7.38 -18.78
CA THR A 162 4.93 -6.70 -17.99
C THR A 162 4.74 -7.31 -16.59
N ALA A 163 5.33 -8.50 -16.34
CA ALA A 163 5.21 -9.18 -15.06
C ALA A 163 5.89 -8.38 -13.93
N GLN A 164 5.29 -8.45 -12.76
CA GLN A 164 5.78 -7.81 -11.55
C GLN A 164 6.18 -8.88 -10.53
N TRP A 165 7.08 -8.51 -9.63
CA TRP A 165 7.54 -9.36 -8.53
C TRP A 165 6.77 -9.04 -7.26
N THR A 166 6.01 -10.00 -6.71
CA THR A 166 5.35 -9.80 -5.44
C THR A 166 6.38 -9.63 -4.31
N ALA A 167 6.34 -8.50 -3.63
CA ALA A 167 7.25 -8.23 -2.54
C ALA A 167 7.00 -9.16 -1.34
N THR A 168 8.07 -9.64 -0.74
CA THR A 168 8.04 -10.31 0.56
C THR A 168 8.29 -9.26 1.62
N ALA A 169 7.26 -8.53 1.99
CA ALA A 169 7.37 -7.38 2.87
C ALA A 169 6.09 -7.12 3.67
N ALA A 170 6.24 -6.39 4.77
CA ALA A 170 5.14 -5.87 5.58
C ALA A 170 5.45 -4.44 6.02
N GLY A 171 4.42 -3.63 6.19
CA GLY A 171 4.52 -2.29 6.75
C GLY A 171 3.36 -2.02 7.71
N CYS A 172 3.65 -1.29 8.79
CA CYS A 172 2.69 -0.90 9.82
C CYS A 172 2.88 0.57 10.18
N THR A 173 1.79 1.32 10.19
CA THR A 173 1.71 2.71 10.66
C THR A 173 0.80 2.76 11.89
N LEU A 174 1.29 3.29 13.00
CA LEU A 174 0.45 3.67 14.13
C LEU A 174 -0.02 5.11 13.95
N LEU A 175 -1.32 5.30 13.85
CA LEU A 175 -1.97 6.60 13.79
C LEU A 175 -2.58 6.94 15.14
N SER A 176 -2.47 8.20 15.54
CA SER A 176 -3.06 8.71 16.78
C SER A 176 -3.77 10.04 16.57
N ALA A 177 -4.81 10.29 17.35
CA ALA A 177 -5.51 11.57 17.37
C ALA A 177 -4.59 12.75 17.73
N GLN A 178 -3.50 12.47 18.45
CA GLN A 178 -2.53 13.47 18.90
C GLN A 178 -1.10 13.07 18.50
N GLY A 179 -0.22 14.05 18.33
CA GLY A 179 1.18 13.81 18.03
C GLY A 179 1.81 14.92 17.18
N PRO A 180 3.12 14.81 16.94
CA PRO A 180 3.90 15.86 16.24
C PRO A 180 3.80 15.79 14.72
N GLY A 181 3.11 14.81 14.13
CA GLY A 181 3.08 14.56 12.69
C GLY A 181 4.22 13.63 12.21
N PRO A 182 4.27 13.35 10.89
CA PRO A 182 3.38 13.87 9.85
C PRO A 182 1.92 13.46 10.03
N TYR A 183 1.03 14.15 9.34
CA TYR A 183 -0.43 14.00 9.51
C TYR A 183 -1.07 13.48 8.23
N ILE A 184 -2.11 12.64 8.35
CA ILE A 184 -3.00 12.34 7.23
C ILE A 184 -4.08 13.42 7.23
N THR A 185 -4.11 14.26 6.20
CA THR A 185 -4.99 15.43 6.13
C THR A 185 -6.24 15.20 5.30
N HIS A 186 -6.13 14.39 4.24
CA HIS A 186 -7.23 14.08 3.34
C HIS A 186 -7.26 12.59 3.00
N VAL A 187 -8.47 12.11 2.73
CA VAL A 187 -8.73 10.74 2.27
C VAL A 187 -9.64 10.80 1.06
N THR A 188 -9.30 10.07 -0.01
CA THR A 188 -10.18 9.83 -1.13
C THR A 188 -10.41 8.34 -1.32
N CYS A 189 -11.67 7.91 -1.15
CA CYS A 189 -12.04 6.53 -1.37
C CYS A 189 -12.15 6.25 -2.88
N GLY A 190 -11.44 5.24 -3.34
CA GLY A 190 -11.52 4.76 -4.71
C GLY A 190 -12.86 4.10 -5.03
N LYS A 191 -13.17 4.01 -6.30
CA LYS A 191 -14.22 3.14 -6.84
C LYS A 191 -13.56 2.02 -7.65
N ILE A 192 -14.28 0.93 -7.84
CA ILE A 192 -13.88 -0.12 -8.76
C ILE A 192 -13.93 0.43 -10.20
N VAL A 193 -12.83 0.25 -10.94
CA VAL A 193 -12.72 0.63 -12.36
C VAL A 193 -12.32 -0.62 -13.14
N ASP A 194 -13.08 -0.94 -14.17
CA ASP A 194 -12.85 -2.10 -15.01
C ASP A 194 -12.76 -1.69 -16.49
N GLN A 195 -11.67 -2.03 -17.14
CA GLN A 195 -11.41 -1.77 -18.56
C GLN A 195 -11.34 -3.05 -19.40
N GLY A 196 -11.79 -4.17 -18.84
CA GLY A 196 -11.83 -5.44 -19.54
C GLY A 196 -10.49 -6.14 -19.71
N ILE A 197 -9.48 -5.79 -18.92
CA ILE A 197 -8.18 -6.48 -18.92
C ILE A 197 -8.34 -7.86 -18.28
N THR A 198 -7.90 -8.90 -18.97
CA THR A 198 -8.02 -10.31 -18.53
C THR A 198 -6.67 -10.98 -18.27
N ASP A 199 -5.55 -10.36 -18.69
CA ASP A 199 -4.20 -10.94 -18.51
C ASP A 199 -3.65 -10.66 -17.10
N PRO A 200 -3.50 -11.69 -16.24
CA PRO A 200 -2.96 -11.52 -14.88
C PRO A 200 -1.46 -11.19 -14.86
N ASN A 201 -0.76 -11.31 -16.00
CA ASN A 201 0.64 -10.88 -16.12
C ASN A 201 0.77 -9.39 -16.48
N ASN A 202 -0.34 -8.69 -16.65
CA ASN A 202 -0.39 -7.26 -16.97
C ASN A 202 -1.27 -6.50 -15.97
N MET A 203 -0.98 -6.66 -14.68
CA MET A 203 -1.75 -6.01 -13.60
C MET A 203 -1.61 -4.49 -13.64
N GLY A 204 -0.47 -3.94 -14.09
CA GLY A 204 -0.27 -2.51 -14.24
C GLY A 204 -1.32 -1.87 -15.16
N ALA A 205 -1.63 -2.49 -16.30
CA ALA A 205 -2.68 -2.01 -17.19
C ALA A 205 -4.09 -2.12 -16.57
N ALA A 206 -4.35 -3.14 -15.76
CA ALA A 206 -5.63 -3.30 -15.06
C ALA A 206 -5.82 -2.25 -13.95
N MET A 207 -4.75 -1.87 -13.24
CA MET A 207 -4.79 -0.96 -12.09
C MET A 207 -4.69 0.52 -12.46
N ALA A 208 -3.97 0.87 -13.53
CA ALA A 208 -3.68 2.26 -13.91
C ALA A 208 -4.94 3.13 -14.08
N PRO A 209 -6.05 2.66 -14.69
CA PRO A 209 -7.28 3.42 -14.78
C PRO A 209 -7.89 3.79 -13.43
N ALA A 210 -7.76 2.92 -12.41
CA ALA A 210 -8.24 3.19 -11.06
C ALA A 210 -7.38 4.25 -10.34
N ALA A 211 -6.06 4.21 -10.53
CA ALA A 211 -5.14 5.24 -10.03
C ALA A 211 -5.47 6.61 -10.64
N TYR A 212 -5.58 6.66 -11.97
CA TYR A 212 -5.95 7.88 -12.68
C TYR A 212 -7.30 8.44 -12.19
N ASP A 213 -8.34 7.60 -12.10
CA ASP A 213 -9.67 8.02 -11.64
C ASP A 213 -9.65 8.59 -10.22
N THR A 214 -8.88 7.99 -9.32
CA THR A 214 -8.81 8.43 -7.92
C THR A 214 -7.99 9.72 -7.77
N LEU A 215 -6.83 9.82 -8.40
CA LEU A 215 -6.02 11.04 -8.42
C LEU A 215 -6.77 12.21 -9.05
N ARG A 216 -7.43 11.98 -10.18
CA ARG A 216 -8.26 13.00 -10.87
C ARG A 216 -9.41 13.48 -9.99
N ALA A 217 -10.09 12.56 -9.30
CA ALA A 217 -11.16 12.93 -8.38
C ALA A 217 -10.64 13.75 -7.20
N TYR A 218 -9.50 13.35 -6.64
CA TYR A 218 -8.86 14.08 -5.57
C TYR A 218 -8.51 15.51 -5.99
N PHE A 219 -7.84 15.69 -7.14
CA PHE A 219 -7.49 17.02 -7.65
C PHE A 219 -8.73 17.88 -7.91
N ALA A 220 -9.79 17.30 -8.49
CA ALA A 220 -11.05 18.01 -8.72
C ALA A 220 -11.74 18.42 -7.41
N ASP A 221 -11.79 17.52 -6.41
CA ASP A 221 -12.44 17.76 -5.13
C ASP A 221 -11.70 18.80 -4.27
N THR A 222 -10.37 18.82 -4.35
CA THR A 222 -9.51 19.74 -3.58
C THR A 222 -9.17 21.03 -4.32
N HIS A 223 -9.51 21.15 -5.61
CA HIS A 223 -9.12 22.25 -6.49
C HIS A 223 -7.60 22.44 -6.56
N THR A 224 -6.86 21.33 -6.59
CA THR A 224 -5.39 21.27 -6.69
C THR A 224 -4.95 20.55 -7.95
N GLY A 225 -3.64 20.55 -8.19
CA GLY A 225 -2.99 19.78 -9.25
C GLY A 225 -1.69 19.15 -8.78
N PRO A 226 -0.99 18.41 -9.65
CA PRO A 226 0.26 17.74 -9.27
C PRO A 226 1.32 18.69 -8.70
N ALA A 227 1.38 19.93 -9.19
CA ALA A 227 2.37 20.93 -8.77
C ALA A 227 2.21 21.40 -7.30
N ASP A 228 1.06 21.13 -6.67
CA ASP A 228 0.78 21.49 -5.28
C ASP A 228 1.36 20.47 -4.28
N TYR A 229 2.00 19.41 -4.76
CA TYR A 229 2.59 18.34 -3.95
C TYR A 229 4.07 18.18 -4.26
N ASP A 230 4.85 17.86 -3.23
CA ASP A 230 6.29 17.60 -3.42
C ASP A 230 6.52 16.25 -4.14
N ALA A 231 5.66 15.27 -3.89
CA ALA A 231 5.70 13.99 -4.57
C ALA A 231 4.33 13.27 -4.54
N ILE A 232 4.09 12.44 -5.54
CA ILE A 232 2.89 11.62 -5.71
C ILE A 232 3.36 10.19 -5.94
N PHE A 233 2.86 9.24 -5.13
CA PHE A 233 3.27 7.86 -5.19
C PHE A 233 2.08 6.94 -5.41
N THR A 234 2.15 6.13 -6.46
CA THR A 234 1.29 4.92 -6.58
C THR A 234 1.95 3.72 -5.92
N GLY A 235 1.21 2.62 -5.77
CA GLY A 235 1.65 1.49 -4.97
C GLY A 235 2.52 0.49 -5.71
N ASP A 236 2.01 -0.05 -6.79
CA ASP A 236 2.64 -1.15 -7.51
C ASP A 236 2.13 -1.26 -8.96
N LEU A 237 1.99 -0.13 -9.61
CA LEU A 237 1.65 -0.08 -11.04
C LEU A 237 2.76 -0.67 -11.91
N GLY A 238 4.00 -0.56 -11.44
CA GLY A 238 5.18 -0.88 -12.22
C GLY A 238 5.34 0.04 -13.43
N GLU A 239 6.33 -0.24 -14.27
CA GLU A 239 6.70 0.63 -15.39
C GLU A 239 5.53 0.90 -16.34
N LEU A 240 4.90 -0.17 -16.84
CA LEU A 240 3.81 -0.02 -17.80
C LEU A 240 2.60 0.73 -17.22
N GLY A 241 2.19 0.37 -16.00
CA GLY A 241 1.04 1.05 -15.38
C GLY A 241 1.33 2.51 -15.02
N HIS A 242 2.56 2.81 -14.61
CA HIS A 242 3.03 4.17 -14.40
C HIS A 242 2.96 5.00 -15.69
N GLU A 243 3.45 4.47 -16.82
CA GLU A 243 3.38 5.13 -18.13
C GLU A 243 1.93 5.37 -18.57
N ILE A 244 1.04 4.39 -18.36
CA ILE A 244 -0.40 4.54 -18.70
C ILE A 244 -1.02 5.69 -17.91
N VAL A 245 -0.75 5.80 -16.60
CA VAL A 245 -1.25 6.92 -15.78
C VAL A 245 -0.74 8.26 -16.31
N MET A 246 0.55 8.34 -16.63
CA MET A 246 1.15 9.53 -17.23
C MET A 246 0.48 9.92 -18.54
N ASP A 247 0.19 8.96 -19.41
CA ASP A 247 -0.45 9.20 -20.69
C ASP A 247 -1.92 9.66 -20.54
N LEU A 248 -2.66 9.06 -19.59
CA LEU A 248 -4.03 9.46 -19.27
C LEU A 248 -4.08 10.92 -18.77
N PHE A 249 -3.18 11.31 -17.89
CA PHE A 249 -3.10 12.70 -17.42
C PHE A 249 -2.63 13.67 -18.53
N ARG A 250 -1.73 13.23 -19.41
CA ARG A 250 -1.32 14.02 -20.58
C ARG A 250 -2.49 14.29 -21.53
N GLN A 251 -3.41 13.33 -21.72
CA GLN A 251 -4.64 13.54 -22.49
C GLN A 251 -5.55 14.59 -21.86
N ASP A 252 -5.57 14.70 -20.53
CA ASP A 252 -6.26 15.78 -19.80
C ASP A 252 -5.45 17.09 -19.75
N SER A 253 -4.30 17.19 -20.43
CA SER A 253 -3.37 18.34 -20.39
C SER A 253 -2.81 18.61 -18.99
N VAL A 254 -2.63 17.58 -18.17
CA VAL A 254 -2.03 17.63 -16.82
C VAL A 254 -0.66 17.00 -16.86
N ASP A 255 0.36 17.75 -16.41
CA ASP A 255 1.74 17.27 -16.34
C ASP A 255 2.04 16.59 -15.00
N MET A 256 2.37 15.29 -15.06
CA MET A 256 2.76 14.47 -13.93
C MET A 256 4.28 14.20 -13.88
N THR A 257 5.05 14.64 -14.88
CA THR A 257 6.46 14.24 -15.07
C THR A 257 7.40 14.67 -13.96
N ARG A 258 7.04 15.71 -13.21
CA ARG A 258 7.92 16.35 -12.24
C ARG A 258 8.11 15.56 -10.94
N ASN A 259 7.07 14.92 -10.45
CA ASN A 259 7.01 14.44 -9.06
C ASN A 259 6.14 13.19 -8.88
N TYR A 260 5.85 12.47 -9.95
CA TYR A 260 5.08 11.22 -9.91
C TYR A 260 6.00 10.02 -9.98
N GLU A 261 5.86 9.10 -9.04
CA GLU A 261 6.66 7.90 -8.84
C GLU A 261 5.76 6.70 -8.50
N ASP A 262 6.31 5.51 -8.61
CA ASP A 262 5.62 4.27 -8.22
C ASP A 262 6.47 3.45 -7.25
N CYS A 263 5.87 2.99 -6.14
CA CYS A 263 6.58 2.24 -5.11
C CYS A 263 7.17 0.92 -5.64
N GLY A 264 6.50 0.26 -6.58
CA GLY A 264 7.00 -0.95 -7.21
C GLY A 264 8.24 -0.72 -8.07
N MET A 265 8.35 0.46 -8.69
CA MET A 265 9.55 0.85 -9.43
C MET A 265 10.70 1.23 -8.51
N LEU A 266 10.40 1.79 -7.33
CA LEU A 266 11.41 2.25 -6.36
C LEU A 266 12.01 1.12 -5.52
N LEU A 267 11.27 0.05 -5.26
CA LEU A 267 11.65 -0.98 -4.30
C LEU A 267 12.82 -1.83 -4.78
N TYR A 268 12.92 -2.09 -6.09
CA TYR A 268 13.91 -2.98 -6.68
C TYR A 268 14.80 -2.29 -7.71
N ASP A 269 16.03 -2.77 -7.84
CA ASP A 269 16.87 -2.53 -9.00
C ASP A 269 16.41 -3.48 -10.12
N ARG A 270 15.58 -2.97 -11.04
CA ARG A 270 14.90 -3.78 -12.05
C ARG A 270 15.85 -4.50 -12.99
N ASP A 271 16.98 -3.88 -13.30
CA ASP A 271 17.98 -4.45 -14.20
C ASP A 271 18.80 -5.56 -13.53
N ARG A 272 19.25 -5.31 -12.29
CA ARG A 272 20.13 -6.25 -11.57
C ARG A 272 19.38 -7.39 -10.90
N GLN A 273 18.13 -7.18 -10.55
CA GLN A 273 17.33 -8.15 -9.81
C GLN A 273 16.31 -8.90 -10.70
N ASP A 274 16.32 -8.68 -12.03
CA ASP A 274 15.39 -9.30 -12.98
C ASP A 274 13.91 -9.10 -12.58
N MET A 275 13.54 -7.86 -12.20
CA MET A 275 12.21 -7.55 -11.70
C MET A 275 11.21 -7.11 -12.76
N HIS A 276 11.63 -7.03 -14.01
CA HIS A 276 10.84 -6.63 -15.17
C HIS A 276 10.10 -5.30 -14.92
N ALA A 277 8.77 -5.32 -14.79
CA ALA A 277 7.99 -4.09 -14.58
C ALA A 277 8.12 -3.51 -13.17
N GLY A 278 8.69 -4.24 -12.21
CA GLY A 278 8.89 -3.77 -10.84
C GLY A 278 8.20 -4.63 -9.77
N GLY A 279 8.04 -4.08 -8.58
CA GLY A 279 7.41 -4.73 -7.44
C GLY A 279 5.89 -4.77 -7.53
N SER A 280 5.27 -5.69 -6.80
CA SER A 280 3.83 -5.86 -6.67
C SER A 280 3.45 -6.26 -5.24
N GLY A 281 2.18 -6.20 -4.94
CA GLY A 281 1.60 -6.65 -3.68
C GLY A 281 1.44 -5.55 -2.64
N CYS A 282 0.48 -5.74 -1.72
CA CYS A 282 0.23 -4.75 -0.68
C CYS A 282 1.41 -4.56 0.28
N GLY A 283 2.28 -5.56 0.43
CA GLY A 283 3.55 -5.44 1.16
C GLY A 283 4.55 -4.50 0.47
N CYS A 284 4.53 -4.39 -0.87
CA CYS A 284 5.37 -3.48 -1.62
C CYS A 284 5.10 -2.02 -1.23
N SER A 285 3.88 -1.55 -1.44
CA SER A 285 3.48 -0.18 -1.09
C SER A 285 3.58 0.09 0.41
N ALA A 286 3.23 -0.91 1.25
CA ALA A 286 3.32 -0.79 2.70
C ALA A 286 4.76 -0.61 3.18
N ALA A 287 5.72 -1.38 2.67
CA ALA A 287 7.12 -1.26 3.06
C ALA A 287 7.75 0.04 2.59
N VAL A 288 7.48 0.47 1.34
CA VAL A 288 7.99 1.74 0.81
C VAL A 288 7.41 2.92 1.58
N PHE A 289 6.11 2.91 1.88
CA PHE A 289 5.46 3.95 2.68
C PHE A 289 6.06 4.05 4.07
N ASN A 290 6.13 2.91 4.82
CA ASN A 290 6.61 2.85 6.20
C ASN A 290 8.14 2.90 6.34
N GLY A 291 8.87 2.89 5.26
CA GLY A 291 10.32 3.09 5.24
C GLY A 291 10.70 4.43 4.62
N TYR A 292 10.69 4.47 3.30
CA TYR A 292 11.22 5.57 2.52
C TYR A 292 10.37 6.84 2.61
N LEU A 293 9.03 6.74 2.46
CA LEU A 293 8.19 7.93 2.37
C LEU A 293 8.04 8.63 3.73
N LEU A 294 7.68 7.91 4.78
CA LEU A 294 7.54 8.50 6.12
C LEU A 294 8.87 8.99 6.69
N THR A 295 9.97 8.29 6.41
CA THR A 295 11.32 8.77 6.76
C THR A 295 11.65 10.07 6.01
N GLY A 296 11.32 10.14 4.71
CA GLY A 296 11.54 11.35 3.92
C GLY A 296 10.76 12.56 4.44
N LEU A 297 9.50 12.37 4.85
CA LEU A 297 8.69 13.41 5.49
C LEU A 297 9.31 13.86 6.83
N LYS A 298 9.69 12.92 7.70
CA LYS A 298 10.35 13.23 8.99
C LYS A 298 11.68 13.95 8.83
N GLN A 299 12.42 13.67 7.75
CA GLN A 299 13.70 14.32 7.43
C GLN A 299 13.55 15.63 6.66
N GLY A 300 12.32 16.05 6.35
CA GLY A 300 12.05 17.29 5.61
C GLY A 300 12.37 17.24 4.13
N ARG A 301 12.52 16.04 3.52
CA ARG A 301 12.67 15.86 2.08
C ARG A 301 11.41 16.32 1.34
N TRP A 302 10.25 16.05 1.92
CA TRP A 302 8.93 16.48 1.46
C TRP A 302 8.16 17.10 2.61
N ARG A 303 7.28 18.03 2.29
CA ARG A 303 6.30 18.61 3.21
C ARG A 303 4.92 18.00 3.02
N ARG A 304 4.56 17.70 1.76
CA ARG A 304 3.25 17.15 1.40
C ARG A 304 3.36 16.16 0.25
N ILE A 305 2.86 14.96 0.47
CA ILE A 305 2.84 13.91 -0.54
C ILE A 305 1.44 13.33 -0.70
N LEU A 306 1.16 12.77 -1.88
CA LEU A 306 0.02 11.87 -2.10
C LEU A 306 0.52 10.43 -2.14
N PHE A 307 -0.18 9.56 -1.43
CA PHE A 307 0.05 8.12 -1.46
C PHE A 307 -1.24 7.43 -1.92
N ALA A 308 -1.19 6.82 -3.10
CA ALA A 308 -2.34 6.28 -3.81
C ALA A 308 -2.06 4.82 -4.25
N PRO A 309 -1.92 3.87 -3.31
CA PRO A 309 -1.68 2.47 -3.65
C PRO A 309 -2.86 1.87 -4.41
N THR A 310 -2.51 1.06 -5.38
CA THR A 310 -3.41 0.44 -6.35
C THR A 310 -3.62 -1.04 -6.03
N GLY A 311 -4.71 -1.62 -6.51
CA GLY A 311 -4.99 -3.04 -6.35
C GLY A 311 -5.71 -3.60 -7.57
N ALA A 312 -5.29 -4.78 -8.00
CA ALA A 312 -5.98 -5.60 -8.98
C ALA A 312 -6.89 -6.59 -8.22
N LEU A 313 -8.20 -6.45 -8.38
CA LEU A 313 -9.18 -7.30 -7.71
C LEU A 313 -9.28 -8.66 -8.42
N LEU A 314 -8.15 -9.36 -8.45
CA LEU A 314 -7.96 -10.65 -9.09
C LEU A 314 -8.34 -11.77 -8.13
N SER A 315 -9.06 -12.75 -8.65
CA SER A 315 -9.33 -14.03 -7.98
C SER A 315 -9.08 -15.17 -8.96
N PRO A 316 -8.45 -16.29 -8.54
CA PRO A 316 -8.36 -17.46 -9.39
C PRO A 316 -9.72 -17.91 -9.91
N THR A 317 -10.74 -17.84 -9.09
CA THR A 317 -12.12 -18.21 -9.46
C THR A 317 -12.65 -17.32 -10.59
N SER A 318 -12.53 -15.98 -10.47
CA SER A 318 -13.01 -15.08 -11.51
C SER A 318 -12.22 -15.24 -12.81
N SER A 319 -10.89 -15.39 -12.73
CA SER A 319 -10.02 -15.61 -13.89
C SER A 319 -10.36 -16.89 -14.63
N PHE A 320 -10.62 -18.01 -13.91
CA PHE A 320 -11.03 -19.27 -14.54
C PHE A 320 -12.44 -19.23 -15.15
N GLN A 321 -13.25 -18.27 -14.73
CA GLN A 321 -14.57 -17.99 -15.32
C GLN A 321 -14.49 -17.04 -16.52
N GLY A 322 -13.30 -16.53 -16.85
CA GLY A 322 -13.10 -15.60 -17.96
C GLY A 322 -13.46 -14.14 -17.66
N GLU A 323 -13.62 -13.80 -16.38
CA GLU A 323 -13.88 -12.42 -15.96
C GLU A 323 -12.64 -11.52 -16.13
N SER A 324 -12.88 -10.23 -16.30
CA SER A 324 -11.85 -9.21 -16.29
C SER A 324 -11.27 -8.97 -14.89
N ILE A 325 -10.20 -8.21 -14.82
CA ILE A 325 -9.48 -7.83 -13.59
C ILE A 325 -9.79 -6.36 -13.28
N PRO A 326 -10.77 -6.06 -12.42
CA PRO A 326 -11.04 -4.68 -12.01
C PRO A 326 -9.91 -4.10 -11.16
N GLY A 327 -9.66 -2.80 -11.31
CA GLY A 327 -8.71 -2.05 -10.47
C GLY A 327 -9.41 -1.26 -9.38
N ILE A 328 -8.70 -1.00 -8.29
CA ILE A 328 -9.09 -0.09 -7.22
C ILE A 328 -7.88 0.73 -6.75
N CYS A 329 -8.12 1.94 -6.24
CA CYS A 329 -7.08 2.80 -5.70
C CYS A 329 -7.66 3.67 -4.58
N HIS A 330 -7.09 3.59 -3.38
CA HIS A 330 -7.41 4.51 -2.28
C HIS A 330 -6.26 5.50 -2.09
N LEU A 331 -6.59 6.75 -1.77
CA LEU A 331 -5.59 7.82 -1.65
C LEU A 331 -5.65 8.46 -0.27
N VAL A 332 -4.48 8.70 0.30
CA VAL A 332 -4.28 9.57 1.46
C VAL A 332 -3.29 10.68 1.12
N CYS A 333 -3.57 11.89 1.61
CA CYS A 333 -2.62 13.00 1.59
C CYS A 333 -1.90 13.05 2.93
N VAL A 334 -0.58 13.01 2.89
CA VAL A 334 0.27 13.06 4.09
C VAL A 334 1.06 14.35 4.09
N SER A 335 0.98 15.11 5.18
CA SER A 335 1.60 16.43 5.32
C SER A 335 2.35 16.56 6.64
N THR A 336 3.46 17.29 6.64
CA THR A 336 4.16 17.67 7.87
C THR A 336 3.40 18.76 8.67
N GLU A 337 2.42 19.41 8.05
CA GLU A 337 1.54 20.42 8.65
C GLU A 337 0.09 19.90 8.68
N ARG A 338 -0.68 20.34 9.69
CA ARG A 338 -2.11 20.02 9.85
C ARG A 338 -2.99 20.76 8.86
#